data_81677e31e39466cd706cbd34704908e1
#
_entry.id   81677e31e39466cd706cbd34704908e1
#
_cell.length_a   1.000
_cell.length_b   1.000
_cell.length_c   1.000
_cell.angle_alpha   90.00
_cell.angle_beta   90.00
_cell.angle_gamma   90.00
#
_symmetry.space_group_name_H-M   'P 1'
#
loop_
_entity.id
_entity.type
_entity.pdbx_description
1 polymer ?
#
loop_
_entity_poly.entity_id
_entity_poly.type
_entity_poly.pdbx_seq_one_letter_code
_entity_poly.pdbx_strand_id
1 'polypeptide(L)'
;MYALFIVVILSCNENKEPLSVEVYETSASGNKLTKITDFSLGKNVIKIKLLQNQKFQTITGFGGSFTEASASLLNRLGNDNREKILQAYFGEDGANYSLTRTHINSCDFSLSNYSYAPIEGDKELVNFSIDEDKDDIIPMIKEAMAISK
;
A
#
# COMPACT_ATOMS: atom_id res chain seq x y z
N MET A 1 -58.83 -36.25 -24.84
CA MET A 1 -58.12 -35.91 -23.54
C MET A 1 -56.84 -35.19 -23.90
N TYR A 2 -56.85 -33.85 -23.87
CA TYR A 2 -55.68 -33.03 -24.23
C TYR A 2 -54.95 -32.66 -22.95
N ALA A 3 -53.69 -33.04 -22.80
CA ALA A 3 -52.86 -32.64 -21.68
C ALA A 3 -52.20 -31.29 -21.99
N LEU A 4 -52.53 -30.30 -21.18
CA LEU A 4 -51.98 -28.95 -21.27
C LEU A 4 -50.65 -28.94 -20.50
N PHE A 5 -49.51 -28.83 -21.19
CA PHE A 5 -48.18 -28.65 -20.57
C PHE A 5 -47.98 -27.18 -20.29
N ILE A 6 -48.03 -26.82 -19.01
CA ILE A 6 -47.65 -25.45 -18.52
C ILE A 6 -46.12 -25.48 -18.33
N VAL A 7 -45.38 -24.78 -19.21
CA VAL A 7 -43.96 -24.49 -19.02
C VAL A 7 -43.83 -23.26 -18.15
N VAL A 8 -43.46 -23.45 -16.88
CA VAL A 8 -43.09 -22.38 -16.01
C VAL A 8 -41.66 -21.94 -16.30
N ILE A 9 -41.49 -20.81 -16.97
CA ILE A 9 -40.18 -20.20 -17.18
C ILE A 9 -39.83 -19.48 -15.85
N LEU A 10 -38.99 -20.12 -15.04
CA LEU A 10 -38.32 -19.46 -13.90
C LEU A 10 -37.25 -18.49 -14.46
N SER A 11 -37.63 -17.24 -14.60
CA SER A 11 -36.66 -16.17 -14.84
C SER A 11 -35.86 -15.95 -13.56
N CYS A 12 -34.64 -16.46 -13.50
CA CYS A 12 -33.67 -16.05 -12.49
C CYS A 12 -33.30 -14.60 -12.75
N ASN A 13 -33.97 -13.70 -12.05
CA ASN A 13 -33.52 -12.31 -11.95
C ASN A 13 -32.32 -12.32 -10.97
N GLU A 14 -31.10 -12.36 -11.47
CA GLU A 14 -29.92 -12.04 -10.66
C GLU A 14 -30.05 -10.57 -10.21
N ASN A 15 -30.56 -10.35 -9.02
CA ASN A 15 -30.45 -9.07 -8.34
C ASN A 15 -28.95 -8.82 -8.08
N LYS A 16 -28.27 -8.19 -9.03
CA LYS A 16 -26.94 -7.63 -8.78
C LYS A 16 -27.13 -6.47 -7.83
N GLU A 17 -26.66 -6.63 -6.60
CA GLU A 17 -26.54 -5.53 -5.66
C GLU A 17 -25.86 -4.35 -6.37
N PRO A 18 -26.41 -3.14 -6.27
CA PRO A 18 -25.79 -1.97 -6.89
C PRO A 18 -24.40 -1.76 -6.31
N LEU A 19 -23.43 -1.53 -7.17
CA LEU A 19 -22.05 -1.23 -6.74
C LEU A 19 -22.07 0.02 -5.86
N SER A 20 -21.68 -0.14 -4.60
CA SER A 20 -21.46 1.00 -3.71
C SER A 20 -20.13 1.67 -4.07
N VAL A 21 -20.18 2.97 -4.30
CA VAL A 21 -19.00 3.77 -4.67
C VAL A 21 -18.81 4.88 -3.64
N GLU A 22 -17.65 4.92 -3.04
CA GLU A 22 -17.19 6.05 -2.23
C GLU A 22 -16.15 6.85 -3.02
N VAL A 23 -16.27 8.17 -3.00
CA VAL A 23 -15.33 9.05 -3.68
C VAL A 23 -14.66 9.98 -2.68
N TYR A 24 -13.34 10.00 -2.73
CA TYR A 24 -12.52 10.93 -1.99
C TYR A 24 -11.73 11.79 -2.97
N GLU A 25 -11.83 13.10 -2.82
CA GLU A 25 -11.19 14.06 -3.72
C GLU A 25 -10.04 14.78 -3.03
N THR A 26 -8.93 14.88 -3.76
CA THR A 26 -7.87 15.85 -3.49
C THR A 26 -7.75 16.74 -4.73
N SER A 27 -7.94 18.04 -4.58
CA SER A 27 -7.97 18.96 -5.70
C SER A 27 -7.24 20.28 -5.42
N ALA A 28 -6.86 20.97 -6.49
CA ALA A 28 -6.27 22.30 -6.40
C ALA A 28 -7.22 23.34 -5.80
N SER A 29 -8.53 23.09 -5.79
CA SER A 29 -9.56 23.95 -5.20
C SER A 29 -9.62 23.86 -3.67
N GLY A 30 -8.84 22.96 -3.05
CA GLY A 30 -8.65 22.89 -1.60
C GLY A 30 -9.13 21.62 -0.93
N ASN A 31 -9.79 20.70 -1.63
CA ASN A 31 -10.16 19.41 -1.06
C ASN A 31 -8.90 18.56 -0.78
N LYS A 32 -8.82 17.97 0.42
CA LYS A 32 -7.72 17.13 0.89
C LYS A 32 -8.30 15.83 1.42
N LEU A 33 -8.35 14.78 0.58
CA LEU A 33 -9.02 13.50 0.88
C LEU A 33 -10.45 13.71 1.40
N THR A 34 -11.16 14.68 0.82
CA THR A 34 -12.51 15.01 1.25
C THR A 34 -13.49 14.02 0.64
N LYS A 35 -14.31 13.39 1.48
CA LYS A 35 -15.39 12.51 1.00
C LYS A 35 -16.45 13.34 0.28
N ILE A 36 -16.68 13.01 -0.98
CA ILE A 36 -17.69 13.67 -1.82
C ILE A 36 -18.99 12.86 -1.74
N THR A 37 -20.05 13.50 -1.30
CA THR A 37 -21.39 12.88 -1.15
C THR A 37 -22.40 13.36 -2.18
N ASP A 38 -22.09 14.47 -2.86
CA ASP A 38 -22.96 15.06 -3.88
C ASP A 38 -22.23 15.06 -5.23
N PHE A 39 -22.83 14.39 -6.21
CA PHE A 39 -22.28 14.25 -7.57
C PHE A 39 -23.22 14.92 -8.56
N SER A 40 -22.77 16.00 -9.14
CA SER A 40 -23.42 16.57 -10.32
C SER A 40 -22.71 16.12 -11.60
N LEU A 41 -23.44 15.60 -12.57
CA LEU A 41 -22.90 15.28 -13.87
C LEU A 41 -22.55 16.57 -14.62
N GLY A 42 -21.25 16.74 -14.89
CA GLY A 42 -20.78 17.84 -15.74
C GLY A 42 -21.19 17.65 -17.21
N LYS A 43 -21.01 18.71 -18.01
CA LYS A 43 -21.29 18.64 -19.47
C LYS A 43 -20.35 17.70 -20.22
N ASN A 44 -19.12 17.52 -19.72
CA ASN A 44 -18.10 16.65 -20.32
C ASN A 44 -17.81 15.52 -19.33
N VAL A 45 -18.41 14.36 -19.55
CA VAL A 45 -18.20 13.17 -18.72
C VAL A 45 -17.32 12.16 -19.45
N ILE A 46 -16.32 11.63 -18.75
CA ILE A 46 -15.54 10.47 -19.19
C ILE A 46 -16.23 9.23 -18.61
N LYS A 47 -16.62 8.31 -19.51
CA LYS A 47 -17.22 7.03 -19.09
C LYS A 47 -16.12 5.99 -18.91
N ILE A 48 -16.01 5.44 -17.69
CA ILE A 48 -15.13 4.31 -17.38
C ILE A 48 -16.00 3.07 -17.23
N LYS A 49 -15.69 2.01 -17.97
CA LYS A 49 -16.36 0.72 -17.87
C LYS A 49 -15.46 -0.27 -17.12
N LEU A 50 -15.93 -0.75 -15.97
CA LEU A 50 -15.27 -1.81 -15.22
C LEU A 50 -15.69 -3.17 -15.77
N LEU A 51 -14.74 -3.95 -16.29
CA LEU A 51 -14.97 -5.28 -16.86
C LEU A 51 -14.65 -6.34 -15.80
N GLN A 52 -15.51 -6.52 -14.83
CA GLN A 52 -15.30 -7.37 -13.66
C GLN A 52 -14.99 -8.84 -13.99
N ASN A 53 -15.44 -9.32 -15.15
CA ASN A 53 -15.18 -10.68 -15.60
C ASN A 53 -13.82 -10.85 -16.29
N GLN A 54 -13.12 -9.77 -16.60
CA GLN A 54 -11.78 -9.80 -17.17
C GLN A 54 -10.76 -9.62 -16.06
N LYS A 55 -10.17 -10.72 -15.64
CA LYS A 55 -9.13 -10.75 -14.61
C LYS A 55 -7.77 -10.94 -15.26
N PHE A 56 -6.77 -10.22 -14.78
CA PHE A 56 -5.39 -10.31 -15.23
C PHE A 56 -4.51 -10.82 -14.08
N GLN A 57 -3.50 -10.05 -13.68
CA GLN A 57 -2.64 -10.40 -12.56
C GLN A 57 -3.34 -10.18 -11.20
N THR A 58 -2.86 -10.91 -10.21
CA THR A 58 -3.23 -10.65 -8.81
C THR A 58 -2.27 -9.61 -8.22
N ILE A 59 -2.83 -8.55 -7.63
CA ILE A 59 -2.05 -7.58 -6.87
C ILE A 59 -1.84 -8.17 -5.47
N THR A 60 -0.58 -8.40 -5.09
CA THR A 60 -0.23 -9.00 -3.80
C THR A 60 -0.15 -8.00 -2.65
N GLY A 61 -0.04 -6.70 -2.97
CA GLY A 61 -0.02 -5.64 -1.98
C GLY A 61 0.46 -4.31 -2.53
N PHE A 62 0.45 -3.32 -1.67
CA PHE A 62 0.99 -1.98 -1.91
C PHE A 62 2.00 -1.63 -0.83
N GLY A 63 2.90 -0.70 -1.14
CA GLY A 63 3.86 -0.27 -0.15
C GLY A 63 4.78 0.85 -0.63
N GLY A 64 5.75 1.18 0.22
CA GLY A 64 6.74 2.22 -0.01
C GLY A 64 8.17 1.75 0.25
N SER A 65 9.10 2.70 0.24
CA SER A 65 10.50 2.44 0.56
C SER A 65 10.78 2.72 2.02
N PHE A 66 11.52 1.83 2.67
CA PHE A 66 12.26 2.16 3.88
C PHE A 66 13.60 2.75 3.49
N THR A 67 13.92 3.91 4.04
CA THR A 67 15.19 4.59 3.85
C THR A 67 15.82 4.90 5.20
N GLU A 68 17.15 4.91 5.27
CA GLU A 68 17.88 5.24 6.48
C GLU A 68 17.50 6.65 7.00
N ALA A 69 17.40 7.64 6.10
CA ALA A 69 16.95 8.98 6.48
C ALA A 69 15.56 8.99 7.14
N SER A 70 14.62 8.20 6.64
CA SER A 70 13.28 8.08 7.23
C SER A 70 13.33 7.38 8.58
N ALA A 71 14.09 6.29 8.70
CA ALA A 71 14.26 5.54 9.93
C ALA A 71 14.92 6.40 11.02
N SER A 72 16.00 7.11 10.68
CA SER A 72 16.67 8.05 11.58
C SER A 72 15.76 9.19 12.03
N LEU A 73 14.92 9.71 11.12
CA LEU A 73 13.92 10.71 11.48
C LEU A 73 12.89 10.17 12.48
N LEU A 74 12.35 8.98 12.22
CA LEU A 74 11.40 8.32 13.14
C LEU A 74 12.03 8.06 14.51
N ASN A 75 13.31 7.67 14.58
CA ASN A 75 14.02 7.46 15.84
C ASN A 75 14.16 8.74 16.69
N ARG A 76 14.14 9.90 16.05
CA ARG A 76 14.19 11.21 16.75
C ARG A 76 12.83 11.70 17.24
N LEU A 77 11.75 11.06 16.82
CA LEU A 77 10.41 11.37 17.30
C LEU A 77 10.17 10.68 18.65
N GLY A 78 9.33 11.31 19.48
CA GLY A 78 8.82 10.62 20.67
C GLY A 78 7.99 9.39 20.29
N ASN A 79 7.96 8.39 21.17
CA ASN A 79 7.32 7.09 20.92
C ASN A 79 5.88 7.22 20.40
N ASP A 80 5.07 8.09 20.97
CA ASP A 80 3.67 8.28 20.55
C ASP A 80 3.54 8.76 19.11
N ASN A 81 4.41 9.66 18.65
CA ASN A 81 4.37 10.15 17.28
C ASN A 81 4.92 9.11 16.30
N ARG A 82 5.97 8.40 16.69
CA ARG A 82 6.54 7.29 15.93
C ARG A 82 5.48 6.21 15.69
N GLU A 83 4.81 5.78 16.76
CA GLU A 83 3.75 4.76 16.66
C GLU A 83 2.61 5.21 15.77
N LYS A 84 2.12 6.46 15.91
CA LYS A 84 1.07 7.01 15.05
C LYS A 84 1.44 6.97 13.57
N ILE A 85 2.69 7.28 13.23
CA ILE A 85 3.16 7.25 11.85
C ILE A 85 3.21 5.81 11.34
N LEU A 86 3.75 4.89 12.12
CA LEU A 86 3.81 3.48 11.74
C LEU A 86 2.41 2.87 11.59
N GLN A 87 1.48 3.18 12.49
CA GLN A 87 0.08 2.77 12.37
C GLN A 87 -0.59 3.38 11.13
N ALA A 88 -0.31 4.64 10.79
CA ALA A 88 -0.86 5.27 9.59
C ALA A 88 -0.39 4.60 8.28
N TYR A 89 0.83 4.04 8.26
CA TYR A 89 1.34 3.33 7.08
C TYR A 89 0.97 1.85 7.06
N PHE A 90 1.08 1.14 8.19
CA PHE A 90 1.02 -0.32 8.25
C PHE A 90 -0.21 -0.86 8.96
N GLY A 91 -0.92 -0.03 9.73
CA GLY A 91 -2.15 -0.41 10.42
C GLY A 91 -3.32 -0.63 9.47
N GLU A 92 -4.27 -1.48 9.89
CA GLU A 92 -5.47 -1.80 9.11
C GLU A 92 -6.33 -0.58 8.79
N ASP A 93 -6.41 0.39 9.71
CA ASP A 93 -7.15 1.64 9.54
C ASP A 93 -6.35 2.73 8.79
N GLY A 94 -5.09 2.44 8.43
CA GLY A 94 -4.20 3.33 7.71
C GLY A 94 -4.09 2.98 6.22
N ALA A 95 -2.90 3.22 5.64
CA ALA A 95 -2.62 2.84 4.26
C ALA A 95 -2.47 1.32 4.07
N ASN A 96 -2.38 0.57 5.17
CA ASN A 96 -2.29 -0.89 5.21
C ASN A 96 -1.23 -1.45 4.24
N TYR A 97 -0.03 -0.87 4.28
CA TYR A 97 1.08 -1.32 3.45
C TYR A 97 1.53 -2.72 3.86
N SER A 98 1.58 -3.63 2.89
CA SER A 98 1.99 -5.02 3.05
C SER A 98 3.30 -5.36 2.33
N LEU A 99 3.81 -4.44 1.52
CA LEU A 99 5.07 -4.58 0.81
C LEU A 99 5.95 -3.36 1.09
N THR A 100 7.24 -3.61 1.29
CA THR A 100 8.24 -2.55 1.43
C THR A 100 9.52 -2.93 0.71
N ARG A 101 10.30 -1.92 0.38
CA ARG A 101 11.61 -2.07 -0.21
C ARG A 101 12.63 -1.30 0.63
N THR A 102 13.78 -1.90 0.90
CA THR A 102 14.95 -1.20 1.43
C THR A 102 16.11 -1.28 0.45
N HIS A 103 17.11 -0.46 0.65
CA HIS A 103 18.36 -0.50 -0.12
C HIS A 103 19.34 -1.55 0.44
N ILE A 104 20.32 -1.90 -0.35
CA ILE A 104 21.51 -2.67 0.03
C ILE A 104 22.70 -1.75 -0.17
N ASN A 105 23.57 -1.62 0.84
CA ASN A 105 24.59 -0.56 0.95
C ASN A 105 23.93 0.83 1.06
N SER A 106 24.72 1.90 1.04
CA SER A 106 24.18 3.27 1.04
C SER A 106 23.50 3.63 -0.28
N CYS A 107 22.58 4.59 -0.21
CA CYS A 107 21.89 5.18 -1.35
C CYS A 107 21.74 6.70 -1.13
N ASP A 108 21.08 7.40 -2.06
CA ASP A 108 20.87 8.85 -1.99
C ASP A 108 20.12 9.32 -0.73
N PHE A 109 19.41 8.39 -0.07
CA PHE A 109 18.66 8.62 1.17
C PHE A 109 19.33 8.02 2.40
N SER A 110 20.65 7.75 2.32
CA SER A 110 21.45 7.35 3.47
C SER A 110 22.08 8.56 4.16
N LEU A 111 22.42 8.39 5.43
CA LEU A 111 23.06 9.45 6.24
C LEU A 111 24.53 9.64 5.90
N SER A 112 25.15 8.55 5.39
CA SER A 112 26.54 8.55 4.95
C SER A 112 26.72 7.55 3.80
N ASN A 113 27.90 7.57 3.18
CA ASN A 113 28.30 6.55 2.23
C ASN A 113 28.92 5.36 2.96
N TYR A 114 28.39 4.18 2.75
CA TYR A 114 28.92 2.92 3.29
C TYR A 114 28.69 1.75 2.34
N SER A 115 29.42 0.68 2.60
CA SER A 115 29.23 -0.61 1.93
C SER A 115 29.26 -1.73 2.96
N TYR A 116 28.37 -2.72 2.81
CA TYR A 116 28.39 -3.92 3.65
C TYR A 116 29.62 -4.80 3.39
N ALA A 117 30.23 -4.68 2.22
CA ALA A 117 31.47 -5.37 1.85
C ALA A 117 32.52 -4.34 1.39
N PRO A 118 33.16 -3.59 2.31
CA PRO A 118 33.99 -2.46 1.98
C PRO A 118 35.38 -2.83 1.42
N ILE A 119 35.77 -4.10 1.52
CA ILE A 119 37.13 -4.55 1.16
C ILE A 119 37.10 -5.18 -0.23
N GLU A 120 37.82 -4.57 -1.17
CA GLU A 120 37.95 -5.09 -2.53
C GLU A 120 38.65 -6.46 -2.51
N GLY A 121 38.06 -7.41 -3.22
CA GLY A 121 38.61 -8.78 -3.33
C GLY A 121 38.30 -9.70 -2.15
N ASP A 122 37.53 -9.28 -1.16
CA ASP A 122 37.08 -10.12 -0.04
C ASP A 122 35.96 -11.08 -0.49
N LYS A 123 36.33 -12.12 -1.24
CA LYS A 123 35.41 -13.11 -1.79
C LYS A 123 34.72 -13.96 -0.73
N GLU A 124 35.35 -14.16 0.41
CA GLU A 124 34.85 -14.93 1.53
C GLU A 124 33.97 -14.10 2.46
N LEU A 125 33.79 -12.81 2.16
CA LEU A 125 32.97 -11.85 2.94
C LEU A 125 33.38 -11.79 4.43
N VAL A 126 34.65 -11.92 4.74
CA VAL A 126 35.16 -11.89 6.12
C VAL A 126 34.89 -10.55 6.79
N ASN A 127 34.87 -9.48 6.00
CA ASN A 127 34.63 -8.11 6.48
C ASN A 127 33.20 -7.63 6.15
N PHE A 128 32.26 -8.53 5.86
CA PHE A 128 30.86 -8.16 5.64
C PHE A 128 30.20 -7.76 6.95
N SER A 129 29.53 -6.62 6.94
CA SER A 129 28.73 -6.15 8.08
C SER A 129 27.50 -5.37 7.63
N ILE A 130 26.41 -5.52 8.36
CA ILE A 130 25.18 -4.72 8.26
C ILE A 130 25.01 -3.82 9.50
N ASP A 131 26.12 -3.49 10.16
CA ASP A 131 26.07 -2.76 11.44
C ASP A 131 25.43 -1.37 11.27
N GLU A 132 25.62 -0.73 10.12
CA GLU A 132 25.03 0.58 9.81
C GLU A 132 23.48 0.57 9.88
N ASP A 133 22.84 -0.56 9.56
CA ASP A 133 21.37 -0.65 9.56
C ASP A 133 20.77 -1.02 10.93
N LYS A 134 21.62 -1.40 11.89
CA LYS A 134 21.14 -1.95 13.17
C LYS A 134 20.46 -0.91 14.06
N ASP A 135 20.82 0.34 13.92
CA ASP A 135 20.37 1.43 14.80
C ASP A 135 19.09 2.10 14.28
N ASP A 136 18.71 1.89 13.01
CA ASP A 136 17.59 2.60 12.41
C ASP A 136 16.71 1.73 11.48
N ILE A 137 17.19 1.28 10.33
CA ILE A 137 16.38 0.54 9.34
C ILE A 137 15.84 -0.75 9.92
N ILE A 138 16.67 -1.57 10.55
CA ILE A 138 16.27 -2.87 11.09
C ILE A 138 15.23 -2.73 12.21
N PRO A 139 15.37 -1.82 13.20
CA PRO A 139 14.32 -1.53 14.16
C PRO A 139 13.01 -1.09 13.50
N MET A 140 13.05 -0.17 12.55
CA MET A 140 11.86 0.29 11.84
C MET A 140 11.15 -0.85 11.09
N ILE A 141 11.89 -1.72 10.42
CA ILE A 141 11.32 -2.90 9.74
C ILE A 141 10.61 -3.82 10.76
N LYS A 142 11.25 -4.10 11.88
CA LYS A 142 10.67 -4.97 12.93
C LYS A 142 9.39 -4.39 13.51
N GLU A 143 9.35 -3.08 13.74
CA GLU A 143 8.15 -2.41 14.24
C GLU A 143 7.02 -2.43 13.20
N ALA A 144 7.33 -2.15 11.94
CA ALA A 144 6.37 -2.25 10.85
C ALA A 144 5.80 -3.67 10.70
N MET A 145 6.66 -4.69 10.79
CA MET A 145 6.23 -6.11 10.77
C MET A 145 5.36 -6.51 11.96
N ALA A 146 5.52 -5.87 13.10
CA ALA A 146 4.68 -6.14 14.27
C ALA A 146 3.26 -5.55 14.14
N ILE A 147 3.08 -4.54 13.28
CA ILE A 147 1.81 -3.86 13.01
C ILE A 147 1.10 -4.47 11.80
N SER A 148 1.86 -4.72 10.73
CA SER A 148 1.35 -5.29 9.48
C SER A 148 0.91 -6.76 9.70
N LYS A 149 -0.24 -7.12 9.13
CA LYS A 149 -0.79 -8.50 9.17
C LYS A 149 -0.53 -9.24 7.87
#